data_564f42ffc379896a3aa53b7eb05f043b
#
_entry.id   564f42ffc379896a3aa53b7eb05f043b
#
_cell.length_a   1.000
_cell.length_b   1.000
_cell.length_c   1.000
_cell.angle_alpha   90.00
_cell.angle_beta   90.00
_cell.angle_gamma   90.00
#
_symmetry.space_group_name_H-M   'P 1'
#
loop_
_entity.id
_entity.type
_entity.pdbx_description
1 polymer ?
#
loop_
_entity_poly.entity_id
_entity_poly.type
_entity_poly.pdbx_seq_one_letter_code
_entity_poly.pdbx_strand_id
1 'polypeptide(L)'
;MITLAATLMGCCAKKPHYESVNDYPVKQGSLTEMTYSPEKTTFSVWSPNADTVYLNLYADATTAEPLQTLTMCRQKDGSWTKTVKGDLNGQFYTFLIVEPSSRWTLHETPGIFAKAVGVNGRRAAIIDWATTNPEGWENDVRPAFAGA
;
A
#
# COMPACT_ATOMS: atom_id res chain seq x y z
N MET A 1 27.21 28.98 3.22
CA MET A 1 26.71 28.14 2.13
C MET A 1 25.34 27.60 2.55
N ILE A 2 24.26 28.11 1.98
CA ILE A 2 22.89 27.68 2.28
C ILE A 2 22.54 26.63 1.23
N THR A 3 22.48 25.37 1.65
CA THR A 3 22.07 24.26 0.77
C THR A 3 20.57 24.31 0.60
N LEU A 4 20.12 24.77 -0.55
CA LEU A 4 18.72 24.80 -0.94
C LEU A 4 18.26 23.34 -1.20
N ALA A 5 17.56 22.75 -0.25
CA ALA A 5 16.91 21.45 -0.45
C ALA A 5 15.76 21.64 -1.45
N ALA A 6 15.98 21.24 -2.69
CA ALA A 6 14.93 21.17 -3.70
C ALA A 6 13.93 20.10 -3.29
N THR A 7 12.81 20.51 -2.70
CA THR A 7 11.66 19.64 -2.49
C THR A 7 11.06 19.34 -3.86
N LEU A 8 11.33 18.16 -4.39
CA LEU A 8 10.64 17.62 -5.57
C LEU A 8 9.15 17.46 -5.19
N MET A 9 8.36 18.50 -5.41
CA MET A 9 6.91 18.39 -5.42
C MET A 9 6.54 17.53 -6.63
N GLY A 10 6.35 16.23 -6.39
CA GLY A 10 5.80 15.33 -7.39
C GLY A 10 4.46 15.88 -7.86
N CYS A 11 4.39 16.30 -9.13
CA CYS A 11 3.16 16.81 -9.72
C CYS A 11 2.17 15.65 -9.83
N CYS A 12 1.15 15.62 -8.94
CA CYS A 12 0.07 14.65 -9.02
C CYS A 12 -0.72 14.84 -10.33
N ALA A 13 -1.00 13.75 -11.03
CA ALA A 13 -1.79 13.80 -12.26
C ALA A 13 -3.22 14.26 -11.97
N LYS A 14 -3.80 15.04 -12.89
CA LYS A 14 -5.21 15.41 -12.83
C LYS A 14 -6.08 14.18 -13.05
N LYS A 15 -7.28 14.15 -12.44
CA LYS A 15 -8.28 13.13 -12.69
C LYS A 15 -8.81 13.27 -14.12
N PRO A 16 -8.68 12.25 -14.98
CA PRO A 16 -9.38 12.24 -16.27
C PRO A 16 -10.87 11.97 -16.05
N HIS A 17 -11.67 12.37 -17.02
CA HIS A 17 -13.07 11.98 -17.08
C HIS A 17 -13.18 10.63 -17.79
N TYR A 18 -13.94 9.70 -17.24
CA TYR A 18 -14.25 8.41 -17.81
C TYR A 18 -15.77 8.29 -18.01
N GLU A 19 -16.23 7.92 -19.18
CA GLU A 19 -17.65 7.68 -19.46
C GLU A 19 -18.06 6.26 -19.06
N SER A 20 -17.12 5.34 -19.10
CA SER A 20 -17.32 3.91 -18.83
C SER A 20 -16.11 3.33 -18.09
N VAL A 21 -16.33 2.21 -17.37
CA VAL A 21 -15.25 1.41 -16.79
C VAL A 21 -14.29 0.85 -17.85
N ASN A 22 -14.73 0.73 -19.09
CA ASN A 22 -13.89 0.29 -20.20
C ASN A 22 -12.84 1.33 -20.63
N ASP A 23 -13.02 2.59 -20.20
CA ASP A 23 -12.10 3.68 -20.49
C ASP A 23 -10.98 3.80 -19.44
N TYR A 24 -11.04 2.97 -18.39
CA TYR A 24 -10.02 2.99 -17.35
C TYR A 24 -8.66 2.55 -17.90
N PRO A 25 -7.58 3.22 -17.49
CA PRO A 25 -6.24 2.81 -17.90
C PRO A 25 -5.93 1.41 -17.37
N VAL A 26 -5.35 0.58 -18.22
CA VAL A 26 -4.87 -0.74 -17.81
C VAL A 26 -3.52 -0.58 -17.14
N LYS A 27 -3.41 -1.02 -15.89
CA LYS A 27 -2.14 -1.05 -15.19
C LYS A 27 -1.21 -2.09 -15.82
N GLN A 28 -0.08 -1.64 -16.35
CA GLN A 28 0.94 -2.53 -16.89
C GLN A 28 1.82 -3.09 -15.76
N GLY A 29 2.22 -4.37 -15.90
CA GLY A 29 3.09 -5.06 -14.94
C GLY A 29 2.36 -5.55 -13.68
N SER A 30 3.14 -6.00 -12.70
CA SER A 30 2.60 -6.49 -11.43
C SER A 30 2.15 -5.31 -10.53
N LEU A 31 1.03 -5.50 -9.85
CA LEU A 31 0.58 -4.58 -8.81
C LEU A 31 1.25 -4.98 -7.49
N THR A 32 2.12 -4.10 -7.00
CA THR A 32 2.71 -4.20 -5.66
C THR A 32 2.16 -3.05 -4.84
N GLU A 33 1.31 -3.35 -3.86
CA GLU A 33 0.67 -2.31 -3.05
C GLU A 33 1.59 -1.73 -1.99
N MET A 34 2.58 -2.50 -1.53
CA MET A 34 3.55 -2.06 -0.55
C MET A 34 4.93 -2.63 -0.84
N THR A 35 5.93 -1.75 -0.84
CA THR A 35 7.35 -2.11 -0.90
C THR A 35 8.05 -1.47 0.28
N TYR A 36 8.55 -2.30 1.18
CA TYR A 36 9.23 -1.89 2.40
C TYR A 36 10.76 -1.89 2.23
N SER A 37 11.41 -0.92 2.84
CA SER A 37 12.79 -0.96 3.28
C SER A 37 12.92 -0.20 4.61
N PRO A 38 14.01 -0.40 5.41
CA PRO A 38 14.20 0.33 6.67
C PRO A 38 14.25 1.85 6.50
N GLU A 39 14.65 2.36 5.33
CA GLU A 39 14.76 3.80 5.08
C GLU A 39 13.43 4.41 4.62
N LYS A 40 12.59 3.63 3.97
CA LYS A 40 11.32 4.10 3.40
C LYS A 40 10.40 2.96 3.03
N THR A 41 9.09 3.22 3.09
CA THR A 41 8.06 2.35 2.54
C THR A 41 7.29 3.09 1.46
N THR A 42 7.11 2.45 0.31
CA THR A 42 6.29 2.99 -0.80
C THR A 42 4.99 2.21 -0.90
N PHE A 43 3.88 2.92 -0.89
CA PHE A 43 2.53 2.40 -1.02
C PHE A 43 1.96 2.75 -2.38
N SER A 44 1.19 1.83 -2.96
CA SER A 44 0.52 2.02 -4.25
C SER A 44 -0.82 1.29 -4.25
N VAL A 45 -1.85 1.93 -4.77
CA VAL A 45 -3.16 1.29 -5.00
C VAL A 45 -3.72 1.77 -6.33
N TRP A 46 -4.35 0.88 -7.10
CA TRP A 46 -4.96 1.24 -8.36
C TRP A 46 -6.44 1.53 -8.15
N SER A 47 -6.81 2.78 -8.37
CA SER A 47 -8.20 3.27 -8.30
C SER A 47 -8.37 4.47 -9.24
N PRO A 48 -8.58 4.23 -10.54
CA PRO A 48 -8.59 5.27 -11.55
C PRO A 48 -9.74 6.26 -11.37
N ASN A 49 -10.88 5.83 -10.85
CA ASN A 49 -12.06 6.68 -10.66
C ASN A 49 -12.10 7.45 -9.34
N ALA A 50 -11.22 7.14 -8.39
CA ALA A 50 -11.19 7.84 -7.11
C ALA A 50 -10.95 9.35 -7.28
N ASP A 51 -11.57 10.17 -6.46
CA ASP A 51 -11.27 11.61 -6.36
C ASP A 51 -10.02 11.84 -5.51
N THR A 52 -9.94 11.09 -4.41
CA THR A 52 -8.82 11.15 -3.48
C THR A 52 -8.60 9.78 -2.87
N VAL A 53 -7.35 9.47 -2.56
CA VAL A 53 -6.98 8.30 -1.78
C VAL A 53 -6.12 8.75 -0.62
N TYR A 54 -6.45 8.29 0.57
CA TYR A 54 -5.66 8.47 1.78
C TYR A 54 -5.00 7.16 2.19
N LEU A 55 -3.78 7.26 2.67
CA LEU A 55 -3.06 6.21 3.36
C LEU A 55 -3.17 6.49 4.86
N ASN A 56 -3.77 5.57 5.61
CA ASN A 56 -3.77 5.61 7.07
C ASN A 56 -2.70 4.65 7.60
N LEU A 57 -1.90 5.11 8.54
CA LEU A 57 -0.90 4.31 9.26
C LEU A 57 -1.35 4.13 10.71
N TYR A 58 -1.16 2.94 11.25
CA TYR A 58 -1.58 2.55 12.61
C TYR A 58 -0.44 1.92 13.37
N ALA A 59 -0.44 2.10 14.69
CA ALA A 59 0.54 1.48 15.58
C ALA A 59 0.40 -0.04 15.62
N ASP A 60 -0.84 -0.54 15.56
CA ASP A 60 -1.16 -1.96 15.65
C ASP A 60 -2.46 -2.28 14.87
N ALA A 61 -2.87 -3.56 14.92
CA ALA A 61 -4.03 -4.06 14.20
C ALA A 61 -5.38 -3.60 14.76
N THR A 62 -5.44 -3.02 15.96
CA THR A 62 -6.67 -2.81 16.75
C THR A 62 -6.89 -1.38 17.19
N THR A 63 -5.86 -0.55 17.27
CA THR A 63 -5.95 0.86 17.66
C THR A 63 -7.01 1.60 16.85
N ALA A 64 -7.92 2.34 17.49
CA ALA A 64 -9.03 3.00 16.81
C ALA A 64 -8.56 4.09 15.84
N GLU A 65 -7.64 4.94 16.28
CA GLU A 65 -7.18 6.11 15.53
C GLU A 65 -5.88 5.85 14.78
N PRO A 66 -5.74 6.35 13.55
CA PRO A 66 -4.48 6.27 12.82
C PRO A 66 -3.41 7.18 13.46
N LEU A 67 -2.16 6.72 13.43
CA LEU A 67 -1.00 7.57 13.75
C LEU A 67 -0.87 8.72 12.77
N GLN A 68 -1.15 8.46 11.51
CA GLN A 68 -1.08 9.43 10.42
C GLN A 68 -2.10 9.10 9.34
N THR A 69 -2.70 10.15 8.77
CA THR A 69 -3.48 10.10 7.52
C THR A 69 -2.77 10.94 6.47
N LEU A 70 -2.36 10.32 5.38
CA LEU A 70 -1.53 10.93 4.36
C LEU A 70 -2.24 10.90 3.01
N THR A 71 -2.39 12.06 2.36
CA THR A 71 -2.92 12.11 0.99
C THR A 71 -1.92 11.45 0.02
N MET A 72 -2.42 10.54 -0.80
CA MET A 72 -1.65 9.90 -1.86
C MET A 72 -1.67 10.74 -3.14
N CYS A 73 -0.68 10.50 -4.01
CA CYS A 73 -0.55 11.21 -5.27
C CYS A 73 -1.00 10.34 -6.45
N ARG A 74 -1.95 10.84 -7.24
CA ARG A 74 -2.44 10.19 -8.46
C ARG A 74 -1.35 10.11 -9.53
N GLN A 75 -1.24 8.97 -10.16
CA GLN A 75 -0.38 8.72 -11.31
C GLN A 75 -1.19 8.68 -12.62
N LYS A 76 -0.53 8.78 -13.75
CA LYS A 76 -1.18 8.78 -15.08
C LYS A 76 -1.86 7.45 -15.41
N ASP A 77 -1.40 6.35 -14.85
CA ASP A 77 -1.92 5.00 -15.05
C ASP A 77 -3.09 4.64 -14.12
N GLY A 78 -3.68 5.64 -13.44
CA GLY A 78 -4.79 5.45 -12.52
C GLY A 78 -4.39 4.92 -11.15
N SER A 79 -3.11 4.66 -10.90
CA SER A 79 -2.63 4.32 -9.56
C SER A 79 -2.44 5.56 -8.69
N TRP A 80 -2.39 5.32 -7.38
CA TRP A 80 -2.10 6.31 -6.37
C TRP A 80 -0.89 5.85 -5.58
N THR A 81 0.04 6.74 -5.33
CA THR A 81 1.29 6.40 -4.65
C THR A 81 1.60 7.33 -3.50
N LYS A 82 2.25 6.78 -2.48
CA LYS A 82 2.82 7.54 -1.35
C LYS A 82 4.08 6.86 -0.87
N THR A 83 5.15 7.63 -0.70
CA THR A 83 6.36 7.15 -0.03
C THR A 83 6.48 7.82 1.33
N VAL A 84 6.68 7.02 2.36
CA VAL A 84 6.89 7.45 3.73
C VAL A 84 8.32 7.09 4.11
N LYS A 85 9.07 8.05 4.63
CA LYS A 85 10.46 7.88 5.09
C LYS A 85 10.48 7.32 6.51
N GLY A 86 11.52 6.56 6.80
CA GLY A 86 11.74 5.90 8.08
C GLY A 86 11.29 4.45 8.09
N ASP A 87 11.64 3.77 9.15
CA ASP A 87 11.30 2.38 9.38
C ASP A 87 9.85 2.27 9.88
N LEU A 88 9.02 1.60 9.10
CA LEU A 88 7.62 1.33 9.42
C LEU A 88 7.38 -0.15 9.77
N ASN A 89 8.43 -0.96 9.93
CA ASN A 89 8.27 -2.37 10.29
C ASN A 89 7.43 -2.54 11.56
N GLY A 90 6.48 -3.46 11.54
CA GLY A 90 5.56 -3.72 12.65
C GLY A 90 4.33 -2.81 12.70
N GLN A 91 4.27 -1.74 11.91
CA GLN A 91 3.08 -0.90 11.78
C GLN A 91 2.06 -1.54 10.82
N PHE A 92 0.86 -0.97 10.80
CA PHE A 92 -0.23 -1.40 9.93
C PHE A 92 -0.71 -0.25 9.06
N TYR A 93 -1.34 -0.59 7.94
CA TYR A 93 -1.90 0.42 7.03
C TYR A 93 -3.25 0.02 6.45
N THR A 94 -3.96 1.04 5.96
CA THR A 94 -5.14 0.91 5.11
C THR A 94 -5.13 1.99 4.03
N PHE A 95 -5.88 1.76 2.97
CA PHE A 95 -6.25 2.77 1.99
C PHE A 95 -7.71 3.20 2.24
N LEU A 96 -7.95 4.49 2.33
CA LEU A 96 -9.30 5.08 2.29
C LEU A 96 -9.50 5.69 0.91
N ILE A 97 -10.36 5.07 0.10
CA ILE A 97 -10.63 5.48 -1.27
C ILE A 97 -11.92 6.28 -1.30
N VAL A 98 -11.86 7.51 -1.80
CA VAL A 98 -13.00 8.42 -1.93
C VAL A 98 -13.40 8.51 -3.38
N GLU A 99 -14.62 8.07 -3.71
CA GLU A 99 -15.19 8.13 -5.06
C GLU A 99 -16.39 9.10 -5.10
N PRO A 100 -16.57 9.88 -6.20
CA PRO A 100 -17.57 10.94 -6.26
C PRO A 100 -19.01 10.42 -6.29
N SER A 101 -19.23 9.23 -6.82
CA SER A 101 -20.56 8.65 -7.07
C SER A 101 -21.00 7.63 -6.04
N SER A 102 -20.11 7.24 -5.12
CA SER A 102 -20.50 6.25 -4.13
C SER A 102 -21.30 6.92 -3.01
N ARG A 103 -22.60 6.63 -2.95
CA ARG A 103 -23.41 6.81 -1.73
C ARG A 103 -22.86 6.01 -0.55
N TRP A 104 -21.88 5.17 -0.82
CA TRP A 104 -21.18 4.32 0.11
C TRP A 104 -19.78 4.90 0.25
N THR A 105 -19.50 5.51 1.38
CA THR A 105 -18.12 5.78 1.78
C THR A 105 -17.43 4.41 1.76
N LEU A 106 -16.51 4.21 0.81
CA LEU A 106 -15.72 2.99 0.82
C LEU A 106 -14.99 2.97 2.16
N HIS A 107 -15.24 1.94 2.91
CA HIS A 107 -14.52 1.73 4.15
C HIS A 107 -13.05 1.57 3.85
N GLU A 108 -12.22 1.79 4.85
CA GLU A 108 -10.81 1.49 4.75
C GLU A 108 -10.58 0.04 4.30
N THR A 109 -9.62 -0.14 3.41
CA THR A 109 -9.23 -1.46 2.89
C THR A 109 -7.74 -1.68 3.10
N PRO A 110 -7.30 -2.89 3.49
CA PRO A 110 -5.88 -3.24 3.54
C PRO A 110 -5.24 -3.33 2.14
N GLY A 111 -6.07 -3.30 1.09
CA GLY A 111 -5.67 -3.59 -0.28
C GLY A 111 -5.90 -5.07 -0.64
N ILE A 112 -5.93 -5.35 -1.95
CA ILE A 112 -6.19 -6.71 -2.48
C ILE A 112 -4.92 -7.57 -2.57
N PHE A 113 -3.74 -6.95 -2.51
CA PHE A 113 -2.44 -7.61 -2.57
C PHE A 113 -1.69 -7.60 -1.23
N ALA A 114 -2.39 -7.34 -0.12
CA ALA A 114 -1.80 -7.38 1.21
C ALA A 114 -1.26 -8.80 1.51
N LYS A 115 0.04 -8.91 1.79
CA LYS A 115 0.70 -10.20 2.06
C LYS A 115 0.54 -10.66 3.51
N ALA A 116 0.35 -9.72 4.43
CA ALA A 116 0.08 -10.00 5.84
C ALA A 116 -1.01 -9.06 6.31
N VAL A 117 -1.92 -9.56 7.13
CA VAL A 117 -3.05 -8.79 7.64
C VAL A 117 -3.24 -9.03 9.13
N GLY A 118 -3.76 -8.03 9.81
CA GLY A 118 -4.15 -8.12 11.21
C GLY A 118 -5.50 -8.80 11.42
N VAL A 119 -6.06 -8.57 12.59
CA VAL A 119 -7.32 -9.19 13.04
C VAL A 119 -8.44 -8.96 12.02
N ASN A 120 -9.08 -10.07 11.62
CA ASN A 120 -10.20 -10.07 10.65
C ASN A 120 -9.88 -9.42 9.30
N GLY A 121 -8.61 -9.35 8.90
CA GLY A 121 -8.22 -8.77 7.62
C GLY A 121 -8.48 -7.27 7.49
N ARG A 122 -8.66 -6.55 8.59
CA ARG A 122 -9.03 -5.12 8.55
C ARG A 122 -7.90 -4.22 8.12
N ARG A 123 -6.65 -4.57 8.48
CA ARG A 123 -5.43 -3.79 8.20
C ARG A 123 -4.35 -4.68 7.66
N ALA A 124 -3.58 -4.17 6.72
CA ALA A 124 -2.37 -4.82 6.26
C ALA A 124 -1.19 -4.49 7.18
N ALA A 125 -0.34 -5.47 7.42
CA ALA A 125 0.87 -5.31 8.21
C ALA A 125 2.06 -4.96 7.32
N ILE A 126 2.92 -4.08 7.80
CA ILE A 126 4.21 -3.74 7.19
C ILE A 126 5.26 -4.63 7.84
N ILE A 127 5.81 -5.57 7.07
CA ILE A 127 6.71 -6.59 7.58
C ILE A 127 8.00 -6.59 6.78
N ASP A 128 9.12 -6.60 7.50
CA ASP A 128 10.41 -6.93 6.92
C ASP A 128 10.52 -8.45 6.75
N TRP A 129 10.25 -8.92 5.54
CA TRP A 129 10.28 -10.34 5.23
C TRP A 129 11.67 -10.98 5.39
N ALA A 130 12.74 -10.19 5.35
CA ALA A 130 14.09 -10.69 5.56
C ALA A 130 14.32 -11.21 6.99
N THR A 131 13.50 -10.75 7.94
CA THR A 131 13.61 -11.11 9.36
C THR A 131 12.64 -12.22 9.80
N THR A 132 11.82 -12.73 8.89
CA THR A 132 10.73 -13.67 9.26
C THR A 132 11.11 -15.14 9.17
N ASN A 133 12.18 -15.48 8.45
CA ASN A 133 12.63 -16.86 8.33
C ASN A 133 13.28 -17.32 9.65
N PRO A 134 12.91 -18.50 10.19
CA PRO A 134 13.61 -19.10 11.31
C PRO A 134 15.07 -19.37 10.95
N GLU A 135 15.93 -19.41 11.98
CA GLU A 135 17.33 -19.83 11.80
C GLU A 135 17.41 -21.24 11.19
N GLY A 136 18.22 -21.39 10.16
CA GLY A 136 18.40 -22.65 9.46
C GLY A 136 17.34 -22.98 8.40
N TRP A 137 16.37 -22.06 8.16
CA TRP A 137 15.32 -22.25 7.15
C TRP A 137 15.87 -22.56 5.75
N GLU A 138 17.01 -21.96 5.40
CA GLU A 138 17.71 -22.19 4.13
C GLU A 138 18.24 -23.61 3.96
N ASN A 139 18.37 -24.37 5.06
CA ASN A 139 18.84 -25.76 5.09
C ASN A 139 17.68 -26.76 5.14
N ASP A 140 16.41 -26.29 5.18
CA ASP A 140 15.26 -27.16 5.21
C ASP A 140 15.11 -27.94 3.90
N VAL A 141 15.00 -29.24 4.00
CA VAL A 141 14.86 -30.11 2.86
C VAL A 141 13.51 -30.84 2.92
N ARG A 142 12.88 -30.97 1.76
CA ARG A 142 11.64 -31.72 1.66
C ARG A 142 11.84 -33.17 2.13
N PRO A 143 11.02 -33.68 3.07
CA PRO A 143 11.07 -35.08 3.46
C PRO A 143 10.91 -36.02 2.25
N ALA A 144 11.73 -37.08 2.18
CA ALA A 144 11.50 -38.13 1.21
C ALA A 144 10.20 -38.87 1.55
N PHE A 145 9.22 -38.82 0.66
CA PHE A 145 8.06 -39.68 0.79
C PHE A 145 8.48 -41.12 0.43
N ALA A 146 8.48 -42.01 1.41
CA ALA A 146 8.46 -43.44 1.13
C ALA A 146 7.09 -43.69 0.45
N GLY A 147 7.12 -44.05 -0.83
CA GLY A 147 5.90 -44.45 -1.55
C GLY A 147 5.17 -45.55 -0.81
N ALA A 148 3.84 -45.47 -0.75
CA ALA A 148 2.99 -46.55 -0.31
C ALA A 148 2.98 -47.68 -1.32
#